data_a5c27c7b0ff3f3f35663013f347027b6
#
_entry.id   a5c27c7b0ff3f3f35663013f347027b6
#
_cell.length_a   1.000
_cell.length_b   1.000
_cell.length_c   1.000
_cell.angle_alpha   90.00
_cell.angle_beta   90.00
_cell.angle_gamma   90.00
#
_symmetry.space_group_name_H-M   'P 1'
#
loop_
_entity.id
_entity.type
_entity.pdbx_description
1 polymer ?
#
loop_
_entity_poly.entity_id
_entity_poly.type
_entity_poly.pdbx_seq_one_letter_code
_entity_poly.pdbx_strand_id
1 'polypeptide(L)'
;MKRLVFAFAILLFCVATSASDPPKRPHIFGIVYVRVLVTDIDKARDFYSLVLNAVPLPAGLQRPCDWCERAPGGVGMSSRRLGPIELELSQAQGSRSLLKEVAFSTDDAKKLRDFLLKNHVAAEKLTKCGVAPCFGTLDPENHRLIFVQRADYPTIEILIPGAYPSSPVSSPIIHAGFVVQDRAAENHFYKDILGFHLYWQGGRKDDETSWVNMQVPEGTDWIEYMLNVPANADHRTLGVMNHIALGVPDIKAAKEQLIKNGWKPGEEPKIGRGGKWQLNLYDPDDTRVEFMEFTPVQKPCCSEYTGRHPGEHP
;
A
#
# COMPACT_ATOMS: atom_id res chain seq x y z
N MET A 1 76.48 1.85 44.55
CA MET A 1 75.74 2.01 43.29
C MET A 1 74.33 1.44 43.49
N LYS A 2 73.35 2.31 43.78
CA LYS A 2 71.93 1.91 43.98
C LYS A 2 71.22 2.13 42.65
N ARG A 3 70.65 1.04 42.08
CA ARG A 3 69.82 1.12 40.83
C ARG A 3 68.36 1.42 41.23
N LEU A 4 67.89 2.57 40.80
CA LEU A 4 66.47 2.93 40.87
C LEU A 4 65.72 2.26 39.74
N VAL A 5 64.70 1.43 40.00
CA VAL A 5 63.80 0.86 39.03
C VAL A 5 62.55 1.73 39.02
N PHE A 6 62.28 2.44 37.91
CA PHE A 6 61.03 3.17 37.67
C PHE A 6 60.00 2.20 37.08
N ALA A 7 58.94 1.92 37.84
CA ALA A 7 57.77 1.21 37.35
C ALA A 7 56.85 2.20 36.66
N PHE A 8 56.65 2.06 35.35
CA PHE A 8 55.66 2.82 34.62
C PHE A 8 54.32 2.09 34.69
N ALA A 9 53.34 2.62 35.41
CA ALA A 9 51.96 2.15 35.44
C ALA A 9 51.20 2.71 34.23
N ILE A 10 50.89 1.85 33.25
CA ILE A 10 50.01 2.21 32.13
C ILE A 10 48.57 2.08 32.62
N LEU A 11 47.88 3.23 32.81
CA LEU A 11 46.43 3.27 33.03
C LEU A 11 45.73 3.03 31.70
N LEU A 12 45.18 1.83 31.49
CA LEU A 12 44.24 1.59 30.40
C LEU A 12 42.89 2.23 30.76
N PHE A 13 42.57 3.35 30.08
CA PHE A 13 41.21 3.89 30.09
C PHE A 13 40.34 3.04 29.17
N CYS A 14 39.53 2.13 29.72
CA CYS A 14 38.43 1.53 29.00
C CYS A 14 37.33 2.61 28.77
N VAL A 15 37.30 3.18 27.60
CA VAL A 15 36.14 3.97 27.16
C VAL A 15 35.01 2.96 26.90
N ALA A 16 34.10 2.81 27.85
CA ALA A 16 32.83 2.11 27.63
C ALA A 16 32.02 2.96 26.63
N THR A 17 32.05 2.58 25.37
CA THR A 17 31.06 3.07 24.42
C THR A 17 29.72 2.48 24.80
N SER A 18 28.88 3.30 25.42
CA SER A 18 27.46 2.95 25.59
C SER A 18 26.89 2.74 24.18
N ALA A 19 26.71 1.48 23.79
CA ALA A 19 25.90 1.15 22.63
C ALA A 19 24.49 1.70 22.95
N SER A 20 24.10 2.78 22.31
CA SER A 20 22.71 3.24 22.36
C SER A 20 21.83 2.11 21.80
N ASP A 21 20.73 1.82 22.49
CA ASP A 21 19.74 0.89 21.96
C ASP A 21 19.46 1.20 20.50
N PRO A 22 19.30 0.18 19.64
CA PRO A 22 18.97 0.42 18.25
C PRO A 22 17.69 1.26 18.19
N PRO A 23 17.62 2.26 17.30
CA PRO A 23 16.47 3.12 17.22
C PRO A 23 15.22 2.29 16.97
N LYS A 24 14.23 2.45 17.85
CA LYS A 24 12.93 1.78 17.70
C LYS A 24 12.26 2.28 16.41
N ARG A 25 11.77 1.36 15.58
CA ARG A 25 11.00 1.70 14.37
C ARG A 25 9.73 2.45 14.79
N PRO A 26 9.41 3.61 14.17
CA PRO A 26 8.10 4.24 14.29
C PRO A 26 6.96 3.33 13.80
N HIS A 27 5.75 3.57 14.29
CA HIS A 27 4.58 2.78 13.91
C HIS A 27 4.19 2.95 12.44
N ILE A 28 3.66 1.88 11.83
CA ILE A 28 3.07 1.87 10.48
C ILE A 28 1.69 1.25 10.60
N PHE A 29 0.64 2.07 10.37
CA PHE A 29 -0.73 1.70 10.75
C PHE A 29 -1.57 1.10 9.62
N GLY A 30 -1.34 1.48 8.37
CA GLY A 30 -2.14 0.98 7.26
C GLY A 30 -2.01 1.82 5.99
N ILE A 31 -2.72 1.40 4.96
CA ILE A 31 -2.73 2.02 3.65
C ILE A 31 -3.64 3.25 3.68
N VAL A 32 -3.12 4.42 3.29
CA VAL A 32 -3.90 5.68 3.22
C VAL A 32 -4.34 6.03 1.82
N TYR A 33 -3.53 5.69 0.81
CA TYR A 33 -3.91 5.79 -0.59
C TYR A 33 -3.03 4.91 -1.48
N VAL A 34 -3.49 4.71 -2.71
CA VAL A 34 -2.70 4.15 -3.80
C VAL A 34 -2.73 5.09 -4.98
N ARG A 35 -1.67 5.06 -5.82
CA ARG A 35 -1.66 5.76 -7.10
C ARG A 35 -1.64 4.76 -8.24
N VAL A 36 -2.59 4.92 -9.15
CA VAL A 36 -2.75 4.07 -10.34
C VAL A 36 -2.46 4.90 -11.58
N LEU A 37 -1.60 4.36 -12.45
CA LEU A 37 -1.37 4.93 -13.77
C LEU A 37 -2.50 4.52 -14.72
N VAL A 38 -2.99 5.48 -15.51
CA VAL A 38 -4.08 5.25 -16.45
C VAL A 38 -3.78 5.87 -17.80
N THR A 39 -4.26 5.26 -18.88
CA THR A 39 -4.06 5.79 -20.25
C THR A 39 -5.11 6.82 -20.64
N ASP A 40 -6.28 6.81 -20.00
CA ASP A 40 -7.38 7.74 -20.21
C ASP A 40 -7.97 8.14 -18.84
N ILE A 41 -7.65 9.37 -18.41
CA ILE A 41 -8.02 9.85 -17.06
C ILE A 41 -9.54 9.98 -16.87
N ASP A 42 -10.28 10.28 -17.94
CA ASP A 42 -11.73 10.47 -17.85
C ASP A 42 -12.46 9.13 -17.78
N LYS A 43 -12.07 8.14 -18.57
CA LYS A 43 -12.61 6.77 -18.47
C LYS A 43 -12.27 6.13 -17.12
N ALA A 44 -11.03 6.29 -16.66
CA ALA A 44 -10.62 5.80 -15.35
C ALA A 44 -11.41 6.49 -14.24
N ARG A 45 -11.55 7.82 -14.26
CA ARG A 45 -12.38 8.56 -13.31
C ARG A 45 -13.82 8.02 -13.28
N ASP A 46 -14.43 7.79 -14.43
CA ASP A 46 -15.81 7.30 -14.51
C ASP A 46 -15.92 5.90 -13.88
N PHE A 47 -14.97 5.01 -14.16
CA PHE A 47 -14.88 3.69 -13.53
C PHE A 47 -14.70 3.78 -12.01
N TYR A 48 -13.69 4.50 -11.52
CA TYR A 48 -13.40 4.58 -10.09
C TYR A 48 -14.46 5.37 -9.32
N SER A 49 -15.12 6.35 -9.94
CA SER A 49 -16.29 7.02 -9.34
C SER A 49 -17.45 6.04 -9.13
N LEU A 50 -17.71 5.17 -10.10
CA LEU A 50 -18.72 4.12 -10.01
C LEU A 50 -18.37 3.10 -8.93
N VAL A 51 -17.12 2.61 -8.91
CA VAL A 51 -16.61 1.60 -7.96
C VAL A 51 -16.68 2.10 -6.51
N LEU A 52 -16.25 3.34 -6.30
CA LEU A 52 -16.21 3.94 -4.96
C LEU A 52 -17.53 4.61 -4.58
N ASN A 53 -18.47 4.77 -5.52
CA ASN A 53 -19.62 5.66 -5.39
C ASN A 53 -19.18 7.08 -4.98
N ALA A 54 -18.03 7.53 -5.49
CA ALA A 54 -17.42 8.80 -5.12
C ALA A 54 -17.92 9.93 -6.02
N VAL A 55 -18.38 11.03 -5.43
CA VAL A 55 -18.63 12.26 -6.18
C VAL A 55 -17.29 12.94 -6.43
N PRO A 56 -16.93 13.25 -7.68
CA PRO A 56 -15.72 14.01 -7.97
C PRO A 56 -15.75 15.33 -7.19
N LEU A 57 -14.66 15.67 -6.50
CA LEU A 57 -14.54 16.97 -5.86
C LEU A 57 -14.71 18.09 -6.90
N PRO A 58 -15.48 19.16 -6.60
CA PRO A 58 -15.57 20.33 -7.47
C PRO A 58 -14.17 20.87 -7.82
N ALA A 59 -13.99 21.31 -9.07
CA ALA A 59 -12.69 21.73 -9.59
C ALA A 59 -11.96 22.78 -8.71
N GLY A 60 -12.69 23.63 -7.99
CA GLY A 60 -12.12 24.61 -7.06
C GLY A 60 -11.70 24.05 -5.70
N LEU A 61 -12.10 22.82 -5.35
CA LEU A 61 -11.72 22.11 -4.13
C LEU A 61 -10.71 20.98 -4.40
N GLN A 62 -10.46 20.67 -5.66
CA GLN A 62 -9.33 19.83 -6.04
C GLN A 62 -8.08 20.68 -5.76
N ARG A 63 -7.44 20.46 -4.59
CA ARG A 63 -6.14 21.08 -4.38
C ARG A 63 -5.24 20.63 -5.53
N PRO A 64 -4.49 21.58 -6.16
CA PRO A 64 -3.37 21.15 -6.96
C PRO A 64 -2.54 20.26 -6.04
N CYS A 65 -2.34 18.99 -6.41
CA CYS A 65 -1.33 18.22 -5.72
C CYS A 65 -0.04 19.00 -5.97
N ASP A 66 0.73 19.33 -4.93
CA ASP A 66 1.95 20.14 -5.04
C ASP A 66 3.02 19.49 -5.95
N TRP A 67 2.77 18.27 -6.39
CA TRP A 67 3.55 17.48 -7.35
C TRP A 67 2.78 17.03 -8.61
N CYS A 68 1.54 17.48 -8.81
CA CYS A 68 0.84 17.24 -10.07
C CYS A 68 1.47 18.14 -11.13
N GLU A 69 2.43 17.61 -11.85
CA GLU A 69 2.96 18.27 -13.03
C GLU A 69 1.82 18.47 -14.05
N ARG A 70 1.74 19.67 -14.61
CA ARG A 70 0.85 19.91 -15.75
C ARG A 70 1.34 19.04 -16.90
N ALA A 71 0.42 18.37 -17.59
CA ALA A 71 0.76 17.65 -18.79
C ALA A 71 1.58 18.55 -19.73
N PRO A 72 2.63 18.03 -20.39
CA PRO A 72 3.37 18.80 -21.39
C PRO A 72 2.41 19.37 -22.42
N GLY A 73 2.33 20.71 -22.54
CA GLY A 73 1.38 21.37 -23.43
C GLY A 73 0.27 22.17 -22.74
N GLY A 74 0.14 22.12 -21.40
CA GLY A 74 -0.75 23.00 -20.63
C GLY A 74 -2.24 22.71 -20.74
N VAL A 75 -2.64 21.59 -21.32
CA VAL A 75 -4.04 21.19 -21.53
C VAL A 75 -4.36 20.00 -20.65
N GLY A 76 -5.10 20.22 -19.56
CA GLY A 76 -5.66 19.18 -18.70
C GLY A 76 -4.87 18.91 -17.42
N MET A 77 -5.53 18.27 -16.44
CA MET A 77 -4.89 17.79 -15.21
C MET A 77 -4.28 16.42 -15.48
N SER A 78 -3.01 16.23 -15.07
CA SER A 78 -2.29 14.96 -15.21
C SER A 78 -2.67 13.95 -14.12
N SER A 79 -3.41 14.36 -13.09
CA SER A 79 -3.85 13.45 -12.03
C SER A 79 -5.20 13.84 -11.43
N ARG A 80 -5.89 12.85 -10.84
CA ARG A 80 -7.18 12.99 -10.16
C ARG A 80 -7.21 12.11 -8.92
N ARG A 81 -7.75 12.64 -7.82
CA ARG A 81 -7.95 11.89 -6.59
C ARG A 81 -9.43 11.55 -6.38
N LEU A 82 -9.71 10.30 -6.08
CA LEU A 82 -11.03 9.75 -5.78
C LEU A 82 -10.93 8.94 -4.49
N GLY A 83 -11.29 9.56 -3.35
CA GLY A 83 -11.12 8.90 -2.06
C GLY A 83 -9.67 8.47 -1.82
N PRO A 84 -9.43 7.19 -1.53
CA PRO A 84 -8.09 6.65 -1.31
C PRO A 84 -7.33 6.30 -2.60
N ILE A 85 -7.91 6.55 -3.78
CA ILE A 85 -7.30 6.24 -5.07
C ILE A 85 -6.92 7.53 -5.77
N GLU A 86 -5.66 7.63 -6.17
CA GLU A 86 -5.13 8.71 -6.99
C GLU A 86 -4.82 8.18 -8.39
N LEU A 87 -5.47 8.75 -9.40
CA LEU A 87 -5.26 8.42 -10.80
C LEU A 87 -4.24 9.38 -11.39
N GLU A 88 -3.25 8.85 -12.11
CA GLU A 88 -2.25 9.63 -12.82
C GLU A 88 -2.21 9.23 -14.28
N LEU A 89 -2.30 10.20 -15.18
CA LEU A 89 -2.21 9.96 -16.62
C LEU A 89 -0.80 9.49 -16.99
N SER A 90 -0.70 8.30 -17.53
CA SER A 90 0.54 7.75 -18.08
C SER A 90 0.63 8.00 -19.57
N GLN A 91 1.72 8.59 -20.03
CA GLN A 91 2.03 8.68 -21.48
C GLN A 91 2.76 7.44 -22.00
N ALA A 92 3.18 6.53 -21.13
CA ALA A 92 3.95 5.35 -21.48
C ALA A 92 3.03 4.15 -21.72
N GLN A 93 2.77 3.81 -22.95
CA GLN A 93 2.36 2.46 -23.31
C GLN A 93 3.54 1.52 -22.94
N GLY A 94 3.30 0.56 -22.04
CA GLY A 94 4.28 -0.47 -21.69
C GLY A 94 4.86 -0.42 -20.28
N SER A 95 4.30 0.37 -19.34
CA SER A 95 4.63 0.21 -17.93
C SER A 95 4.34 -1.22 -17.48
N ARG A 96 5.32 -1.85 -16.78
CA ARG A 96 5.15 -3.23 -16.28
C ARG A 96 4.08 -3.32 -15.20
N SER A 97 3.91 -2.27 -14.40
CA SER A 97 2.88 -2.17 -13.37
C SER A 97 2.18 -0.82 -13.47
N LEU A 98 0.85 -0.84 -13.45
CA LEU A 98 0.04 0.37 -13.37
C LEU A 98 -0.23 0.80 -11.92
N LEU A 99 0.01 -0.06 -10.93
CA LEU A 99 0.04 0.33 -9.53
C LEU A 99 1.39 1.00 -9.24
N LYS A 100 1.39 2.34 -9.30
CA LYS A 100 2.62 3.16 -9.25
C LYS A 100 3.18 3.28 -7.84
N GLU A 101 2.31 3.49 -6.84
CA GLU A 101 2.74 3.63 -5.45
C GLU A 101 1.66 3.23 -4.46
N VAL A 102 2.09 2.82 -3.27
CA VAL A 102 1.26 2.57 -2.11
C VAL A 102 1.73 3.45 -0.97
N ALA A 103 0.81 4.19 -0.36
CA ALA A 103 1.12 5.07 0.75
C ALA A 103 0.61 4.50 2.08
N PHE A 104 1.49 4.46 3.07
CA PHE A 104 1.21 4.04 4.44
C PHE A 104 1.21 5.21 5.40
N SER A 105 0.40 5.15 6.44
CA SER A 105 0.46 6.10 7.54
C SER A 105 1.49 5.69 8.59
N THR A 106 2.19 6.67 9.16
CA THR A 106 3.14 6.49 10.27
C THR A 106 2.93 7.57 11.32
N ASP A 107 3.35 7.33 12.55
CA ASP A 107 3.32 8.35 13.63
C ASP A 107 4.44 9.38 13.51
N ASP A 108 5.58 9.05 12.88
CA ASP A 108 6.71 9.98 12.72
C ASP A 108 7.47 9.68 11.42
N ALA A 109 7.12 10.40 10.36
CA ALA A 109 7.74 10.22 9.05
C ALA A 109 9.25 10.51 9.05
N LYS A 110 9.69 11.52 9.84
CA LYS A 110 11.11 11.84 9.93
C LYS A 110 11.90 10.73 10.62
N LYS A 111 11.44 10.24 11.75
CA LYS A 111 12.12 9.15 12.47
C LYS A 111 12.09 7.85 11.68
N LEU A 112 10.98 7.54 10.97
CA LEU A 112 10.91 6.36 10.11
C LEU A 112 11.90 6.44 8.96
N ARG A 113 12.03 7.61 8.34
CA ARG A 113 13.04 7.85 7.31
C ARG A 113 14.45 7.64 7.84
N ASP A 114 14.77 8.22 9.00
CA ASP A 114 16.09 8.11 9.64
C ASP A 114 16.37 6.63 10.04
N PHE A 115 15.34 5.89 10.46
CA PHE A 115 15.41 4.46 10.74
C PHE A 115 15.75 3.65 9.49
N LEU A 116 15.08 3.90 8.35
CA LEU A 116 15.36 3.22 7.08
C LEU A 116 16.79 3.47 6.60
N LEU A 117 17.26 4.72 6.65
CA LEU A 117 18.64 5.06 6.29
C LEU A 117 19.68 4.34 7.15
N LYS A 118 19.43 4.17 8.46
CA LYS A 118 20.30 3.40 9.37
C LYS A 118 20.30 1.91 9.05
N ASN A 119 19.22 1.40 8.48
CA ASN A 119 19.11 0.02 8.01
C ASN A 119 19.51 -0.14 6.53
N HIS A 120 20.27 0.83 5.99
CA HIS A 120 20.79 0.83 4.62
C HIS A 120 19.73 0.83 3.51
N VAL A 121 18.49 1.22 3.84
CA VAL A 121 17.43 1.44 2.86
C VAL A 121 17.46 2.88 2.38
N ALA A 122 17.57 3.07 1.07
CA ALA A 122 17.50 4.39 0.47
C ALA A 122 16.13 5.03 0.70
N ALA A 123 16.11 6.27 1.16
CA ALA A 123 14.88 7.01 1.41
C ALA A 123 15.01 8.44 0.89
N GLU A 124 13.99 8.91 0.20
CA GLU A 124 13.93 10.25 -0.36
C GLU A 124 13.99 11.34 0.72
N LYS A 125 14.21 12.57 0.32
CA LYS A 125 14.14 13.70 1.24
C LYS A 125 12.73 13.84 1.79
N LEU A 126 12.63 14.24 3.06
CA LEU A 126 11.36 14.59 3.67
C LEU A 126 10.73 15.74 2.88
N THR A 127 9.47 15.60 2.54
CA THR A 127 8.66 16.56 1.81
C THR A 127 7.26 16.64 2.42
N LYS A 128 6.30 17.20 1.70
CA LYS A 128 4.90 17.27 2.12
C LYS A 128 4.01 16.54 1.13
N CYS A 129 3.17 15.65 1.66
CA CYS A 129 2.06 15.00 0.98
C CYS A 129 0.77 15.74 1.40
N GLY A 130 0.35 16.73 0.60
CA GLY A 130 -0.61 17.73 1.05
C GLY A 130 -0.03 18.61 2.15
N VAL A 131 -0.58 18.54 3.36
CA VAL A 131 -0.08 19.31 4.53
C VAL A 131 0.85 18.47 5.42
N ALA A 132 0.83 17.14 5.29
CA ALA A 132 1.53 16.21 6.16
C ALA A 132 2.98 15.98 5.71
N PRO A 133 3.95 15.85 6.63
CA PRO A 133 5.28 15.36 6.30
C PRO A 133 5.21 13.96 5.69
N CYS A 134 5.99 13.71 4.65
CA CYS A 134 6.09 12.42 4.00
C CYS A 134 7.44 12.21 3.33
N PHE A 135 7.73 10.98 2.96
CA PHE A 135 8.88 10.61 2.13
C PHE A 135 8.59 9.34 1.34
N GLY A 136 9.31 9.16 0.24
CA GLY A 136 9.27 7.97 -0.59
C GLY A 136 10.47 7.05 -0.36
N THR A 137 10.27 5.76 -0.63
CA THR A 137 11.32 4.74 -0.73
C THR A 137 10.92 3.71 -1.79
N LEU A 138 11.85 2.88 -2.18
CA LEU A 138 11.60 1.72 -3.03
C LEU A 138 11.84 0.46 -2.22
N ASP A 139 11.02 -0.57 -2.44
CA ASP A 139 11.33 -1.91 -2.01
C ASP A 139 12.40 -2.56 -2.90
N PRO A 140 12.87 -3.78 -2.61
CA PRO A 140 13.90 -4.45 -3.40
C PRO A 140 13.58 -4.64 -4.89
N GLU A 141 12.29 -4.73 -5.24
CA GLU A 141 11.84 -4.89 -6.63
C GLU A 141 11.38 -3.58 -7.29
N ASN A 142 11.68 -2.45 -6.64
CA ASN A 142 11.38 -1.08 -7.09
C ASN A 142 9.90 -0.71 -7.06
N HIS A 143 9.08 -1.37 -6.23
CA HIS A 143 7.75 -0.85 -5.95
C HIS A 143 7.88 0.39 -5.05
N ARG A 144 7.16 1.44 -5.41
CA ARG A 144 7.26 2.71 -4.72
C ARG A 144 6.34 2.75 -3.50
N LEU A 145 6.93 3.05 -2.35
CA LEU A 145 6.22 3.22 -1.09
C LEU A 145 6.34 4.66 -0.62
N ILE A 146 5.25 5.21 -0.09
CA ILE A 146 5.22 6.53 0.55
C ILE A 146 4.84 6.34 2.02
N PHE A 147 5.54 7.03 2.92
CA PHE A 147 5.17 7.07 4.33
C PHE A 147 4.70 8.48 4.69
N VAL A 148 3.45 8.58 5.13
CA VAL A 148 2.76 9.85 5.42
C VAL A 148 2.50 9.96 6.92
N GLN A 149 2.87 11.09 7.53
CA GLN A 149 2.67 11.30 8.96
C GLN A 149 1.18 11.46 9.30
N ARG A 150 0.66 10.58 10.16
CA ARG A 150 -0.79 10.47 10.44
C ARG A 150 -1.38 11.69 11.15
N ALA A 151 -0.64 12.26 12.12
CA ALA A 151 -1.15 13.34 12.96
C ALA A 151 -1.50 14.62 12.17
N ASP A 152 -0.81 14.82 11.03
CA ASP A 152 -0.97 16.03 10.20
C ASP A 152 -1.81 15.76 8.95
N TYR A 153 -2.34 14.54 8.80
CA TYR A 153 -3.20 14.19 7.67
C TYR A 153 -4.67 14.31 8.08
N PRO A 154 -5.32 15.45 7.81
CA PRO A 154 -6.75 15.55 8.08
C PRO A 154 -7.46 14.53 7.21
N THR A 155 -8.33 13.72 7.81
CA THR A 155 -9.24 12.88 7.04
C THR A 155 -10.02 13.79 6.09
N ILE A 156 -10.25 13.33 4.86
CA ILE A 156 -11.04 14.11 3.88
C ILE A 156 -12.39 14.50 4.44
N GLU A 157 -12.95 13.70 5.35
CA GLU A 157 -14.19 14.00 6.10
C GLU A 157 -14.11 15.30 6.90
N ILE A 158 -12.93 15.65 7.46
CA ILE A 158 -12.74 16.91 8.21
C ILE A 158 -12.64 18.10 7.25
N LEU A 159 -12.10 17.88 6.03
CA LEU A 159 -11.86 18.96 5.07
C LEU A 159 -13.09 19.30 4.23
N ILE A 160 -13.97 18.34 3.98
CA ILE A 160 -15.15 18.53 3.13
C ILE A 160 -16.30 17.65 3.68
N PRO A 161 -17.09 18.16 4.63
CA PRO A 161 -18.31 17.47 5.05
C PRO A 161 -19.20 17.19 3.83
N GLY A 162 -19.55 15.92 3.61
CA GLY A 162 -20.38 15.49 2.48
C GLY A 162 -19.63 15.18 1.18
N ALA A 163 -18.29 15.22 1.15
CA ALA A 163 -17.49 14.80 -0.02
C ALA A 163 -17.47 13.28 -0.23
N TYR A 164 -17.79 12.52 0.83
CA TYR A 164 -18.07 11.09 0.70
C TYR A 164 -19.56 10.88 0.52
N PRO A 165 -19.98 10.00 -0.36
CA PRO A 165 -21.37 9.61 -0.46
C PRO A 165 -21.83 9.05 0.89
N SER A 166 -23.08 9.28 1.22
CA SER A 166 -23.73 8.75 2.44
C SER A 166 -23.71 7.22 2.54
N SER A 167 -23.31 6.54 1.47
CA SER A 167 -23.19 5.09 1.37
C SER A 167 -22.11 4.70 0.36
N PRO A 168 -20.82 4.80 0.69
CA PRO A 168 -19.77 4.28 -0.18
C PRO A 168 -19.92 2.76 -0.34
N VAL A 169 -19.61 2.22 -1.52
CA VAL A 169 -19.57 0.75 -1.72
C VAL A 169 -18.51 0.16 -0.80
N SER A 170 -17.36 0.83 -0.72
CA SER A 170 -16.27 0.54 0.21
C SER A 170 -15.46 1.81 0.46
N SER A 171 -14.93 1.97 1.68
CA SER A 171 -14.01 3.06 1.99
C SER A 171 -12.56 2.62 2.24
N PRO A 172 -12.26 1.47 2.90
CA PRO A 172 -10.88 1.12 3.17
C PRO A 172 -10.25 0.33 2.03
N ILE A 173 -9.02 0.71 1.63
CA ILE A 173 -8.12 -0.21 0.95
C ILE A 173 -7.59 -1.16 2.01
N ILE A 174 -7.83 -2.46 1.85
CA ILE A 174 -7.37 -3.47 2.80
C ILE A 174 -6.07 -4.15 2.35
N HIS A 175 -5.78 -4.17 1.05
CA HIS A 175 -4.47 -4.57 0.56
C HIS A 175 -4.13 -4.00 -0.82
N ALA A 176 -2.84 -4.05 -1.12
CA ALA A 176 -2.29 -3.84 -2.44
C ALA A 176 -1.42 -5.05 -2.82
N GLY A 177 -1.60 -5.59 -4.02
CA GLY A 177 -0.84 -6.72 -4.51
C GLY A 177 0.27 -6.28 -5.46
N PHE A 178 1.45 -6.85 -5.30
CA PHE A 178 2.60 -6.66 -6.18
C PHE A 178 3.12 -7.99 -6.72
N VAL A 179 3.52 -8.01 -7.98
CA VAL A 179 4.28 -9.13 -8.55
C VAL A 179 5.66 -9.15 -7.90
N VAL A 180 6.01 -10.27 -7.26
CA VAL A 180 7.27 -10.46 -6.55
C VAL A 180 8.03 -11.65 -7.15
N GLN A 181 9.28 -11.42 -7.53
CA GLN A 181 10.19 -12.43 -8.07
C GLN A 181 11.15 -12.97 -6.99
N ASP A 182 11.67 -12.08 -6.14
CA ASP A 182 12.55 -12.43 -5.02
C ASP A 182 11.85 -12.28 -3.67
N ARG A 183 11.11 -13.32 -3.29
CA ARG A 183 10.43 -13.37 -1.98
C ARG A 183 11.39 -13.18 -0.80
N ALA A 184 12.64 -13.61 -0.90
CA ALA A 184 13.59 -13.51 0.22
C ALA A 184 14.00 -12.06 0.44
N ALA A 185 14.30 -11.31 -0.62
CA ALA A 185 14.60 -9.88 -0.55
C ALA A 185 13.41 -9.09 -0.01
N GLU A 186 12.19 -9.36 -0.50
CA GLU A 186 10.98 -8.70 -0.02
C GLU A 186 10.66 -9.03 1.44
N ASN A 187 10.83 -10.27 1.89
CA ASN A 187 10.70 -10.63 3.30
C ASN A 187 11.72 -9.88 4.18
N HIS A 188 12.96 -9.75 3.72
CA HIS A 188 13.95 -8.96 4.47
C HIS A 188 13.51 -7.51 4.62
N PHE A 189 13.01 -6.90 3.56
CA PHE A 189 12.56 -5.52 3.58
C PHE A 189 11.27 -5.34 4.42
N TYR A 190 10.20 -6.05 4.09
CA TYR A 190 8.91 -5.86 4.77
C TYR A 190 8.91 -6.44 6.18
N LYS A 191 9.43 -7.65 6.37
CA LYS A 191 9.37 -8.34 7.67
C LYS A 191 10.48 -7.88 8.62
N ASP A 192 11.75 -7.97 8.18
CA ASP A 192 12.87 -7.81 9.10
C ASP A 192 13.17 -6.32 9.35
N ILE A 193 12.99 -5.44 8.35
CA ILE A 193 13.22 -4.00 8.48
C ILE A 193 11.94 -3.27 8.89
N LEU A 194 10.85 -3.38 8.11
CA LEU A 194 9.61 -2.65 8.37
C LEU A 194 8.74 -3.28 9.46
N GLY A 195 8.98 -4.53 9.88
CA GLY A 195 8.26 -5.20 10.94
C GLY A 195 6.88 -5.73 10.55
N PHE A 196 6.58 -5.82 9.25
CA PHE A 196 5.38 -6.52 8.76
C PHE A 196 5.43 -7.98 9.17
N HIS A 197 4.31 -8.63 9.29
CA HIS A 197 4.25 -10.05 9.64
C HIS A 197 3.39 -10.84 8.67
N LEU A 198 3.69 -12.13 8.55
CA LEU A 198 2.89 -13.02 7.73
C LEU A 198 1.47 -13.04 8.29
N TYR A 199 0.48 -12.75 7.46
CA TYR A 199 -0.93 -12.78 7.81
C TYR A 199 -1.59 -14.06 7.31
N TRP A 200 -1.37 -14.40 6.04
CA TRP A 200 -1.81 -15.62 5.40
C TRP A 200 -0.92 -15.91 4.18
N GLN A 201 -0.80 -17.17 3.83
CA GLN A 201 -0.21 -17.58 2.55
C GLN A 201 -0.93 -18.77 1.97
N GLY A 202 -0.97 -18.84 0.64
CA GLY A 202 -1.58 -19.94 -0.08
C GLY A 202 -1.22 -19.95 -1.55
N GLY A 203 -1.79 -20.90 -2.27
CA GLY A 203 -1.50 -21.08 -3.69
C GLY A 203 -2.72 -21.51 -4.49
N ARG A 204 -2.53 -21.59 -5.80
CA ARG A 204 -3.54 -22.14 -6.70
C ARG A 204 -3.78 -23.62 -6.42
N LYS A 205 -2.75 -24.32 -5.91
CA LYS A 205 -2.81 -25.69 -5.40
C LYS A 205 -2.40 -25.69 -3.93
N ASP A 206 -2.73 -26.76 -3.20
CA ASP A 206 -2.49 -26.84 -1.75
C ASP A 206 -1.00 -26.95 -1.39
N ASP A 207 -0.19 -27.48 -2.30
CA ASP A 207 1.25 -27.66 -2.19
C ASP A 207 2.08 -26.53 -2.80
N GLU A 208 1.43 -25.45 -3.24
CA GLU A 208 2.07 -24.31 -3.88
C GLU A 208 1.83 -23.05 -3.05
N THR A 209 2.82 -22.14 -3.05
CA THR A 209 2.62 -20.77 -2.55
C THR A 209 2.67 -19.81 -3.73
N SER A 210 1.52 -19.21 -4.05
CA SER A 210 1.36 -18.19 -5.08
C SER A 210 1.05 -16.81 -4.51
N TRP A 211 0.59 -16.75 -3.27
CA TRP A 211 0.19 -15.53 -2.56
C TRP A 211 0.75 -15.51 -1.14
N VAL A 212 1.29 -14.37 -0.74
CA VAL A 212 1.78 -14.14 0.63
C VAL A 212 1.31 -12.78 1.10
N ASN A 213 0.50 -12.77 2.15
CA ASN A 213 -0.07 -11.55 2.73
C ASN A 213 0.81 -11.08 3.90
N MET A 214 1.50 -9.96 3.71
CA MET A 214 2.35 -9.33 4.72
C MET A 214 1.60 -8.17 5.37
N GLN A 215 1.07 -8.38 6.57
CA GLN A 215 0.26 -7.41 7.30
C GLN A 215 1.13 -6.33 7.92
N VAL A 216 0.66 -5.08 7.90
CA VAL A 216 1.31 -3.96 8.57
C VAL A 216 1.45 -4.23 10.08
N PRO A 217 2.49 -3.72 10.73
CA PRO A 217 2.76 -4.09 12.12
C PRO A 217 1.74 -3.56 13.12
N GLU A 218 1.15 -2.40 12.91
CA GLU A 218 0.22 -1.74 13.84
C GLU A 218 -1.20 -1.56 13.27
N GLY A 219 -1.55 -2.33 12.24
CA GLY A 219 -2.87 -2.27 11.59
C GLY A 219 -3.37 -3.61 11.11
N THR A 220 -4.30 -3.57 10.16
CA THR A 220 -4.92 -4.78 9.60
C THR A 220 -4.77 -4.91 8.08
N ASP A 221 -4.26 -3.87 7.42
CA ASP A 221 -4.02 -3.89 5.98
C ASP A 221 -2.75 -4.67 5.65
N TRP A 222 -2.60 -5.12 4.42
CA TRP A 222 -1.41 -5.88 4.02
C TRP A 222 -0.93 -5.60 2.60
N ILE A 223 0.31 -5.92 2.34
CA ILE A 223 0.84 -6.11 0.98
C ILE A 223 0.70 -7.60 0.63
N GLU A 224 0.18 -7.88 -0.56
CA GLU A 224 0.10 -9.22 -1.10
C GLU A 224 1.21 -9.45 -2.13
N TYR A 225 2.10 -10.40 -1.86
CA TYR A 225 3.07 -10.86 -2.87
C TYR A 225 2.36 -11.79 -3.84
N MET A 226 2.40 -11.43 -5.11
CA MET A 226 1.93 -12.26 -6.22
C MET A 226 3.11 -13.01 -6.80
N LEU A 227 3.31 -14.26 -6.36
CA LEU A 227 4.45 -15.10 -6.75
C LEU A 227 4.15 -15.91 -8.02
N ASN A 228 5.20 -16.48 -8.60
CA ASN A 228 5.10 -17.36 -9.77
C ASN A 228 4.51 -16.69 -11.03
N VAL A 229 4.65 -15.38 -11.14
CA VAL A 229 4.28 -14.62 -12.34
C VAL A 229 5.49 -14.58 -13.27
N PRO A 230 5.37 -14.98 -14.55
CA PRO A 230 6.48 -14.94 -15.48
C PRO A 230 7.05 -13.53 -15.62
N ALA A 231 8.39 -13.41 -15.70
CA ALA A 231 9.06 -12.10 -15.87
C ALA A 231 8.68 -11.38 -17.18
N ASN A 232 8.20 -12.12 -18.17
CA ASN A 232 7.70 -11.60 -19.45
C ASN A 232 6.18 -11.66 -19.57
N ALA A 233 5.47 -11.63 -18.43
CA ALA A 233 4.01 -11.60 -18.41
C ALA A 233 3.48 -10.41 -19.22
N ASP A 234 2.34 -10.62 -19.89
CA ASP A 234 1.69 -9.58 -20.68
C ASP A 234 1.06 -8.49 -19.81
N HIS A 235 0.64 -7.40 -20.46
CA HIS A 235 0.04 -6.24 -19.79
C HIS A 235 -1.17 -6.63 -18.93
N ARG A 236 -2.09 -7.44 -19.47
CA ARG A 236 -3.28 -7.87 -18.75
C ARG A 236 -2.93 -8.71 -17.52
N THR A 237 -2.03 -9.67 -17.66
CA THR A 237 -1.54 -10.46 -16.52
C THR A 237 -0.94 -9.57 -15.44
N LEU A 238 -0.12 -8.60 -15.83
CA LEU A 238 0.50 -7.66 -14.88
C LEU A 238 -0.53 -6.75 -14.22
N GLY A 239 -1.54 -6.27 -14.94
CA GLY A 239 -2.63 -5.47 -14.38
C GLY A 239 -3.48 -6.25 -13.38
N VAL A 240 -3.74 -7.54 -13.67
CA VAL A 240 -4.47 -8.44 -12.77
C VAL A 240 -3.66 -8.76 -11.51
N MET A 241 -2.34 -8.90 -11.62
CA MET A 241 -1.48 -9.28 -10.50
C MET A 241 -1.05 -8.08 -9.65
N ASN A 242 -0.80 -6.91 -10.26
CA ASN A 242 -0.56 -5.67 -9.50
C ASN A 242 -1.90 -4.96 -9.29
N HIS A 243 -2.51 -5.15 -8.13
CA HIS A 243 -3.90 -4.82 -7.88
C HIS A 243 -4.14 -4.14 -6.55
N ILE A 244 -5.36 -3.66 -6.37
CA ILE A 244 -5.85 -3.12 -5.10
C ILE A 244 -7.07 -3.89 -4.64
N ALA A 245 -7.25 -3.99 -3.32
CA ALA A 245 -8.45 -4.56 -2.74
C ALA A 245 -9.15 -3.61 -1.79
N LEU A 246 -10.45 -3.52 -1.96
CA LEU A 246 -11.36 -2.73 -1.16
C LEU A 246 -12.16 -3.63 -0.22
N GLY A 247 -12.12 -3.32 1.07
CA GLY A 247 -12.82 -4.10 2.08
C GLY A 247 -14.33 -3.80 2.11
N VAL A 248 -15.14 -4.83 2.23
CA VAL A 248 -16.60 -4.70 2.38
C VAL A 248 -17.13 -5.64 3.46
N PRO A 249 -18.20 -5.25 4.17
CA PRO A 249 -18.82 -6.14 5.15
C PRO A 249 -19.66 -7.26 4.53
N ASP A 250 -20.19 -7.05 3.31
CA ASP A 250 -21.06 -7.98 2.60
C ASP A 250 -20.84 -7.82 1.08
N ILE A 251 -20.31 -8.86 0.46
CA ILE A 251 -19.96 -8.83 -0.97
C ILE A 251 -21.19 -8.80 -1.88
N LYS A 252 -22.32 -9.37 -1.44
CA LYS A 252 -23.57 -9.38 -2.21
C LYS A 252 -24.19 -8.00 -2.24
N ALA A 253 -24.25 -7.35 -1.07
CA ALA A 253 -24.72 -5.97 -0.95
C ALA A 253 -23.81 -5.01 -1.75
N ALA A 254 -22.49 -5.21 -1.72
CA ALA A 254 -21.55 -4.45 -2.54
C ALA A 254 -21.82 -4.64 -4.04
N LYS A 255 -22.01 -5.88 -4.50
CA LYS A 255 -22.38 -6.16 -5.90
C LYS A 255 -23.67 -5.47 -6.33
N GLU A 256 -24.72 -5.54 -5.50
CA GLU A 256 -25.99 -4.87 -5.78
C GLU A 256 -25.81 -3.35 -5.90
N GLN A 257 -25.00 -2.75 -5.03
CA GLN A 257 -24.71 -1.32 -5.09
C GLN A 257 -23.91 -0.96 -6.34
N LEU A 258 -22.91 -1.76 -6.72
CA LEU A 258 -22.15 -1.57 -7.96
C LEU A 258 -23.07 -1.61 -9.20
N ILE A 259 -24.01 -2.55 -9.24
CA ILE A 259 -25.00 -2.62 -10.33
C ILE A 259 -25.90 -1.37 -10.35
N LYS A 260 -26.37 -0.91 -9.18
CA LYS A 260 -27.13 0.36 -9.08
C LYS A 260 -26.32 1.56 -9.56
N ASN A 261 -25.02 1.56 -9.35
CA ASN A 261 -24.11 2.60 -9.84
C ASN A 261 -23.83 2.49 -11.36
N GLY A 262 -24.30 1.43 -12.03
CA GLY A 262 -24.15 1.24 -13.48
C GLY A 262 -23.09 0.21 -13.87
N TRP A 263 -22.46 -0.50 -12.91
CA TRP A 263 -21.55 -1.58 -13.23
C TRP A 263 -22.28 -2.72 -13.94
N LYS A 264 -21.69 -3.19 -15.03
CA LYS A 264 -22.18 -4.37 -15.74
C LYS A 264 -21.38 -5.57 -15.27
N PRO A 265 -22.01 -6.57 -14.61
CA PRO A 265 -21.30 -7.73 -14.06
C PRO A 265 -20.52 -8.48 -15.13
N GLY A 266 -19.21 -8.63 -14.92
CA GLY A 266 -18.34 -9.50 -15.71
C GLY A 266 -17.94 -10.75 -14.92
N GLU A 267 -18.05 -10.71 -13.59
CA GLU A 267 -17.78 -11.83 -12.68
C GLU A 267 -18.85 -11.94 -11.61
N GLU A 268 -18.96 -13.12 -11.01
CA GLU A 268 -19.78 -13.37 -9.83
C GLU A 268 -18.91 -13.43 -8.58
N PRO A 269 -19.46 -13.06 -7.39
CA PRO A 269 -18.78 -13.26 -6.13
C PRO A 269 -18.43 -14.73 -5.93
N LYS A 270 -17.21 -14.99 -5.47
CA LYS A 270 -16.72 -16.33 -5.15
C LYS A 270 -15.95 -16.32 -3.84
N ILE A 271 -15.85 -17.46 -3.18
CA ILE A 271 -14.97 -17.60 -2.02
C ILE A 271 -13.57 -17.93 -2.53
N GLY A 272 -12.61 -17.06 -2.17
CA GLY A 272 -11.20 -17.25 -2.49
C GLY A 272 -10.55 -18.33 -1.61
N ARG A 273 -9.31 -18.68 -1.91
CA ARG A 273 -8.53 -19.69 -1.19
C ARG A 273 -8.30 -19.35 0.27
N GLY A 274 -8.24 -18.05 0.60
CA GLY A 274 -8.19 -17.55 1.98
C GLY A 274 -9.52 -17.65 2.75
N GLY A 275 -10.57 -18.22 2.15
CA GLY A 275 -11.87 -18.41 2.81
C GLY A 275 -12.76 -17.16 2.84
N LYS A 276 -12.35 -16.05 2.25
CA LYS A 276 -13.11 -14.79 2.17
C LYS A 276 -13.88 -14.70 0.86
N TRP A 277 -15.06 -14.05 0.90
CA TRP A 277 -15.76 -13.67 -0.32
C TRP A 277 -15.00 -12.60 -1.08
N GLN A 278 -14.96 -12.72 -2.40
CA GLN A 278 -14.25 -11.85 -3.33
C GLN A 278 -15.09 -11.56 -4.58
N LEU A 279 -14.91 -10.37 -5.15
CA LEU A 279 -15.45 -9.97 -6.45
C LEU A 279 -14.41 -9.10 -7.16
N ASN A 280 -14.05 -9.45 -8.40
CA ASN A 280 -13.07 -8.68 -9.16
C ASN A 280 -13.76 -7.79 -10.20
N LEU A 281 -13.28 -6.57 -10.31
CA LEU A 281 -13.55 -5.62 -11.36
C LEU A 281 -12.22 -5.26 -12.03
N TYR A 282 -12.29 -4.76 -13.25
CA TYR A 282 -11.13 -4.34 -14.01
C TYR A 282 -11.37 -2.94 -14.53
N ASP A 283 -10.41 -2.07 -14.34
CA ASP A 283 -10.46 -0.72 -14.88
C ASP A 283 -10.22 -0.72 -16.40
N PRO A 284 -10.36 0.42 -17.11
CA PRO A 284 -10.15 0.48 -18.55
C PRO A 284 -8.75 0.06 -19.04
N ASP A 285 -7.77 0.03 -18.13
CA ASP A 285 -6.38 -0.37 -18.39
C ASP A 285 -6.05 -1.78 -17.85
N ASP A 286 -7.08 -2.61 -17.57
CA ASP A 286 -6.95 -3.96 -17.01
C ASP A 286 -6.40 -4.03 -15.57
N THR A 287 -6.31 -2.92 -14.83
CA THR A 287 -5.94 -2.97 -13.41
C THR A 287 -7.09 -3.60 -12.61
N ARG A 288 -6.78 -4.66 -11.86
CA ARG A 288 -7.78 -5.33 -11.01
C ARG A 288 -8.08 -4.50 -9.78
N VAL A 289 -9.37 -4.27 -9.54
CA VAL A 289 -9.94 -3.77 -8.29
C VAL A 289 -10.73 -4.90 -7.67
N GLU A 290 -10.25 -5.46 -6.59
CA GLU A 290 -10.90 -6.53 -5.86
C GLU A 290 -11.78 -5.97 -4.75
N PHE A 291 -12.98 -6.49 -4.60
CA PHE A 291 -13.77 -6.35 -3.39
C PHE A 291 -13.63 -7.61 -2.56
N MET A 292 -13.37 -7.46 -1.26
CA MET A 292 -13.15 -8.59 -0.37
C MET A 292 -13.85 -8.37 0.98
N GLU A 293 -14.54 -9.39 1.49
CA GLU A 293 -15.06 -9.35 2.85
C GLU A 293 -13.94 -9.36 3.89
N PHE A 294 -14.19 -8.72 5.01
CA PHE A 294 -13.18 -8.53 6.06
C PHE A 294 -12.74 -9.85 6.71
N THR A 295 -13.68 -10.77 6.91
CA THR A 295 -13.43 -12.02 7.65
C THR A 295 -13.68 -13.24 6.75
N PRO A 296 -12.98 -14.36 6.98
CA PRO A 296 -13.24 -15.59 6.26
C PRO A 296 -14.58 -16.19 6.69
N VAL A 297 -15.34 -16.74 5.73
CA VAL A 297 -16.62 -17.44 5.95
C VAL A 297 -16.45 -18.96 5.94
N GLN A 298 -15.26 -19.43 5.58
CA GLN A 298 -14.88 -20.85 5.63
C GLN A 298 -13.39 -20.96 6.00
N LYS A 299 -12.98 -22.16 6.38
CA LYS A 299 -11.57 -22.45 6.69
C LYS A 299 -10.67 -22.10 5.50
N PRO A 300 -9.63 -21.28 5.70
CA PRO A 300 -8.67 -20.99 4.64
C PRO A 300 -7.88 -22.24 4.26
N CYS A 301 -7.49 -22.34 2.99
CA CYS A 301 -6.51 -23.33 2.58
C CYS A 301 -5.10 -22.90 3.01
N CYS A 302 -4.24 -23.88 3.04
CA CYS A 302 -2.79 -23.76 2.97
C CYS A 302 -2.14 -23.21 4.26
N SER A 303 -2.62 -22.13 4.87
CA SER A 303 -2.20 -21.65 6.20
C SER A 303 -3.39 -21.09 6.98
N GLU A 304 -3.25 -21.04 8.30
CA GLU A 304 -4.16 -20.29 9.15
C GLU A 304 -3.81 -18.78 9.09
N TYR A 305 -4.79 -17.93 9.40
CA TYR A 305 -4.52 -16.51 9.61
C TYR A 305 -3.79 -16.29 10.95
N THR A 306 -2.78 -15.43 10.93
CA THR A 306 -1.93 -15.18 12.12
C THR A 306 -2.09 -13.78 12.68
N GLY A 307 -2.93 -12.93 12.08
CA GLY A 307 -3.19 -11.56 12.48
C GLY A 307 -4.68 -11.23 12.60
N ARG A 308 -4.99 -9.99 13.00
CA ARG A 308 -6.38 -9.49 13.07
C ARG A 308 -6.94 -9.28 11.67
N HIS A 309 -8.23 -9.53 11.51
CA HIS A 309 -8.92 -9.20 10.28
C HIS A 309 -9.20 -7.70 10.16
N PRO A 310 -9.25 -7.13 8.93
CA PRO A 310 -9.79 -5.78 8.72
C PRO A 310 -11.20 -5.68 9.30
N GLY A 311 -11.58 -4.46 9.76
CA GLY A 311 -12.90 -4.23 10.36
C GLY A 311 -13.07 -4.71 11.80
N GLU A 312 -12.12 -5.45 12.37
CA GLU A 312 -12.07 -5.74 13.80
C GLU A 312 -11.51 -4.52 14.55
N HIS A 313 -12.36 -3.83 15.28
CA HIS A 313 -11.94 -2.74 16.16
C HIS A 313 -11.17 -3.30 17.36
N PRO A 314 -10.11 -2.59 17.84
CA PRO A 314 -9.38 -3.00 19.05
C PRO A 314 -10.21 -2.89 20.30
#